data_151f33c25b934534999487681d7b28da
#
_entry.id   151f33c25b934534999487681d7b28da
#
_cell.length_a   1.000
_cell.length_b   1.000
_cell.length_c   1.000
_cell.angle_alpha   90.00
_cell.angle_beta   90.00
_cell.angle_gamma   90.00
#
_symmetry.space_group_name_H-M   'P 1'
#
loop_
_entity.id
_entity.type
_entity.pdbx_description
1 polymer ?
#
loop_
_entity_poly.entity_id
_entity_poly.type
_entity_poly.pdbx_seq_one_letter_code
_entity_poly.pdbx_strand_id
1 'polypeptide(L)'
;MTSLSLEPPEDRFPGLREHLAAKFGPAAGLARIDPLATAPGAKGGGYGVPQLVRWRSSDGDHRYVLETVRPGGFGHEDRADRASLVLRALDDYSELPRHVRAVDAGAFSRSGAAVGLAGSEEFFLLTDFVEGEPYARDLERIAARGRLEPLDRDRALALAEYLAAIHREPVVHETWYRRRLRDLAGSGECIAGIADSYPEGDFPGPAILERVEALALHWRYRLRDRTERLRRIHGDFHPWNILFRQDSDFTVLDRSRGRFGDPADDVAALVVNYLFFALRQHGRFEGPFAELFHLFWNRYRLSSGDASLADVIAPHFAFRTLVLANPVWYPSESPATRRALFRFLFATLEADSFDPEGLEALLGEEES
;
A
#
# COMPACT_ATOMS: atom_id res chain seq x y z
N MET A 1 23.65 4.80 -15.62
CA MET A 1 23.09 4.51 -16.96
C MET A 1 23.84 3.32 -17.51
N THR A 2 23.38 2.11 -17.21
CA THR A 2 23.94 0.89 -17.77
C THR A 2 23.16 0.61 -19.04
N SER A 3 23.84 0.71 -20.18
CA SER A 3 23.34 0.34 -21.51
C SER A 3 22.88 -1.12 -21.44
N LEU A 4 21.58 -1.35 -21.53
CA LEU A 4 21.05 -2.68 -21.81
C LEU A 4 21.52 -3.06 -23.22
N SER A 5 22.47 -4.00 -23.29
CA SER A 5 22.90 -4.63 -24.54
C SER A 5 21.66 -5.18 -25.26
N LEU A 6 21.52 -4.84 -26.52
CA LEU A 6 20.54 -5.41 -27.45
C LEU A 6 20.97 -6.85 -27.77
N GLU A 7 20.67 -7.79 -26.87
CA GLU A 7 20.74 -9.22 -27.24
C GLU A 7 19.67 -9.53 -28.30
N PRO A 8 19.93 -10.48 -29.19
CA PRO A 8 18.95 -10.91 -30.20
C PRO A 8 17.62 -11.28 -29.51
N PRO A 9 16.45 -10.97 -30.11
CA PRO A 9 15.14 -11.20 -29.51
C PRO A 9 14.87 -12.65 -29.08
N GLU A 10 15.52 -13.61 -29.67
CA GLU A 10 15.33 -15.04 -29.37
C GLU A 10 15.90 -15.46 -28.02
N ASP A 11 16.96 -14.81 -27.54
CA ASP A 11 17.58 -15.14 -26.25
C ASP A 11 16.89 -14.42 -25.04
N ARG A 12 16.07 -13.43 -25.32
CA ARG A 12 15.39 -12.65 -24.25
C ARG A 12 14.24 -13.41 -23.57
N PHE A 13 13.62 -14.35 -24.28
CA PHE A 13 12.45 -15.11 -23.78
C PHE A 13 12.56 -16.60 -24.14
N PRO A 14 13.56 -17.34 -23.64
CA PRO A 14 13.83 -18.70 -24.05
C PRO A 14 12.65 -19.67 -23.83
N GLY A 15 11.87 -19.48 -22.77
CA GLY A 15 10.69 -20.32 -22.49
C GLY A 15 9.43 -19.98 -23.30
N LEU A 16 9.43 -18.90 -24.08
CA LEU A 16 8.25 -18.52 -24.89
C LEU A 16 7.97 -19.56 -25.97
N ARG A 17 8.99 -20.14 -26.60
CA ARG A 17 8.83 -21.18 -27.63
C ARG A 17 8.16 -22.44 -27.07
N GLU A 18 8.60 -22.89 -25.90
CA GLU A 18 8.00 -24.05 -25.20
C GLU A 18 6.56 -23.80 -24.83
N HIS A 19 6.28 -22.58 -24.31
CA HIS A 19 4.93 -22.16 -23.96
C HIS A 19 3.99 -22.12 -25.17
N LEU A 20 4.42 -21.54 -26.29
CA LEU A 20 3.64 -21.50 -27.54
C LEU A 20 3.43 -22.91 -28.11
N ALA A 21 4.44 -23.78 -28.02
CA ALA A 21 4.30 -25.18 -28.45
C ALA A 21 3.27 -25.96 -27.61
N ALA A 22 3.26 -25.74 -26.31
CA ALA A 22 2.27 -26.35 -25.41
C ALA A 22 0.84 -25.87 -25.69
N LYS A 23 0.68 -24.60 -26.07
CA LYS A 23 -0.63 -23.99 -26.32
C LYS A 23 -1.16 -24.19 -27.74
N PHE A 24 -0.31 -24.06 -28.75
CA PHE A 24 -0.69 -24.05 -30.17
C PHE A 24 -0.14 -25.25 -30.98
N GLY A 25 0.40 -26.24 -30.28
CA GLY A 25 1.05 -27.38 -30.90
C GLY A 25 2.52 -27.11 -31.28
N PRO A 26 3.30 -28.19 -31.50
CA PRO A 26 4.73 -28.07 -31.82
C PRO A 26 4.95 -27.26 -33.11
N ALA A 27 5.98 -26.44 -33.10
CA ALA A 27 6.33 -25.66 -34.27
C ALA A 27 6.81 -26.57 -35.43
N ALA A 28 6.18 -26.45 -36.58
CA ALA A 28 6.57 -27.12 -37.82
C ALA A 28 7.67 -26.34 -38.58
N GLY A 29 8.38 -25.42 -37.92
CA GLY A 29 9.42 -24.56 -38.48
C GLY A 29 9.96 -23.54 -37.49
N LEU A 30 10.65 -22.52 -37.99
CA LEU A 30 11.27 -21.49 -37.17
C LEU A 30 10.20 -20.57 -36.60
N ALA A 31 10.03 -20.56 -35.25
CA ALA A 31 9.37 -19.46 -34.57
C ALA A 31 10.26 -18.23 -34.63
N ARG A 32 9.76 -17.11 -35.09
CA ARG A 32 10.53 -15.87 -35.21
C ARG A 32 9.85 -14.76 -34.41
N ILE A 33 10.67 -14.05 -33.66
CA ILE A 33 10.24 -12.89 -32.88
C ILE A 33 10.99 -11.68 -33.43
N ASP A 34 10.26 -10.76 -34.01
CA ASP A 34 10.78 -9.51 -34.58
C ASP A 34 10.25 -8.30 -33.82
N PRO A 35 11.02 -7.22 -33.65
CA PRO A 35 10.46 -5.95 -33.18
C PRO A 35 9.32 -5.52 -34.11
N LEU A 36 8.20 -5.15 -33.55
CA LEU A 36 7.12 -4.56 -34.35
C LEU A 36 7.50 -3.13 -34.67
N ALA A 37 7.69 -2.82 -35.97
CA ALA A 37 8.04 -1.49 -36.41
C ALA A 37 6.92 -0.50 -36.05
N THR A 38 7.26 0.56 -35.34
CA THR A 38 6.37 1.71 -35.14
C THR A 38 6.38 2.58 -36.40
N ALA A 39 5.20 3.00 -36.85
CA ALA A 39 5.09 3.89 -38.00
C ALA A 39 5.87 5.21 -37.78
N PRO A 40 6.47 5.80 -38.82
CA PRO A 40 7.09 7.11 -38.71
C PRO A 40 6.06 8.14 -38.20
N GLY A 41 6.39 8.88 -37.14
CA GLY A 41 5.49 9.84 -36.51
C GLY A 41 4.59 9.25 -35.40
N ALA A 42 4.68 7.96 -35.08
CA ALA A 42 4.03 7.39 -33.93
C ALA A 42 4.58 8.02 -32.64
N LYS A 43 3.66 8.26 -31.65
CA LYS A 43 3.99 8.85 -30.35
C LYS A 43 5.17 8.11 -29.71
N GLY A 44 6.33 8.76 -29.64
CA GLY A 44 7.49 8.22 -28.97
C GLY A 44 7.23 8.12 -27.47
N GLY A 45 7.10 6.91 -26.92
CA GLY A 45 6.98 6.72 -25.48
C GLY A 45 5.77 5.93 -25.00
N GLY A 46 5.34 4.90 -25.72
CA GLY A 46 4.44 3.88 -25.16
C GLY A 46 5.16 3.05 -24.10
N TYR A 47 4.41 2.57 -23.10
CA TYR A 47 4.95 1.68 -22.05
C TYR A 47 5.12 0.25 -22.55
N GLY A 48 4.38 -0.13 -23.58
CA GLY A 48 4.46 -1.42 -24.23
C GLY A 48 5.73 -1.58 -25.08
N VAL A 49 6.21 -2.80 -25.15
CA VAL A 49 7.27 -3.22 -26.07
C VAL A 49 6.72 -4.32 -26.97
N PRO A 50 5.97 -3.96 -28.04
CA PRO A 50 5.34 -4.93 -28.89
C PRO A 50 6.37 -5.62 -29.78
N GLN A 51 6.24 -6.96 -29.91
CA GLN A 51 7.04 -7.81 -30.78
C GLN A 51 6.13 -8.70 -31.61
N LEU A 52 6.44 -8.86 -32.89
CA LEU A 52 5.71 -9.76 -33.79
C LEU A 52 6.27 -11.19 -33.62
N VAL A 53 5.39 -12.08 -33.18
CA VAL A 53 5.67 -13.50 -33.08
C VAL A 53 5.06 -14.21 -34.30
N ARG A 54 5.89 -14.85 -35.09
CA ARG A 54 5.45 -15.72 -36.19
C ARG A 54 5.62 -17.16 -35.75
N TRP A 55 4.52 -17.90 -35.76
CA TRP A 55 4.48 -19.30 -35.34
C TRP A 55 3.85 -20.15 -36.45
N ARG A 56 4.56 -21.18 -36.89
CA ARG A 56 4.02 -22.14 -37.84
C ARG A 56 3.79 -23.47 -37.12
N SER A 57 2.57 -23.95 -37.12
CA SER A 57 2.17 -25.25 -36.58
C SER A 57 1.60 -26.15 -37.68
N SER A 58 1.13 -27.35 -37.34
CA SER A 58 0.52 -28.30 -38.29
C SER A 58 -0.79 -27.77 -38.88
N ASP A 59 -1.46 -26.85 -38.22
CA ASP A 59 -2.74 -26.24 -38.61
C ASP A 59 -2.59 -24.89 -39.31
N GLY A 60 -1.35 -24.42 -39.52
CA GLY A 60 -1.08 -23.26 -40.36
C GLY A 60 -0.05 -22.26 -39.76
N ASP A 61 0.01 -21.11 -40.45
CA ASP A 61 0.85 -19.97 -40.07
C ASP A 61 0.04 -19.01 -39.20
N HIS A 62 0.55 -18.74 -37.99
CA HIS A 62 -0.04 -17.84 -37.03
C HIS A 62 0.82 -16.62 -36.77
N ARG A 63 0.21 -15.49 -36.48
CA ARG A 63 0.88 -14.25 -36.10
C ARG A 63 0.26 -13.71 -34.83
N TYR A 64 1.12 -13.46 -33.84
CA TYR A 64 0.73 -12.88 -32.56
C TYR A 64 1.57 -11.65 -32.27
N VAL A 65 1.05 -10.76 -31.44
CA VAL A 65 1.82 -9.68 -30.86
C VAL A 65 2.12 -10.04 -29.39
N LEU A 66 3.39 -10.20 -29.08
CA LEU A 66 3.85 -10.28 -27.70
C LEU A 66 4.08 -8.88 -27.20
N GLU A 67 3.38 -8.50 -26.15
CA GLU A 67 3.55 -7.21 -25.50
C GLU A 67 4.09 -7.38 -24.10
N THR A 68 5.16 -6.64 -23.77
CA THR A 68 5.68 -6.55 -22.41
C THR A 68 5.68 -5.08 -21.99
N VAL A 69 5.48 -4.82 -20.70
CA VAL A 69 5.43 -3.46 -20.14
C VAL A 69 6.78 -3.12 -19.51
N ARG A 70 7.36 -1.99 -19.89
CA ARG A 70 8.63 -1.51 -19.32
C ARG A 70 8.43 -1.05 -17.89
N PRO A 71 9.34 -1.38 -16.97
CA PRO A 71 9.40 -0.71 -15.67
C PRO A 71 9.59 0.79 -15.87
N GLY A 72 8.83 1.61 -15.16
CA GLY A 72 8.95 3.07 -15.27
C GLY A 72 7.89 3.79 -14.47
N GLY A 73 7.88 5.11 -14.50
CA GLY A 73 6.87 5.95 -13.88
C GLY A 73 5.45 5.72 -14.41
N PHE A 74 4.52 6.52 -13.94
CA PHE A 74 3.11 6.51 -14.36
C PHE A 74 2.31 5.24 -13.95
N GLY A 75 2.68 4.60 -12.86
CA GLY A 75 1.95 3.44 -12.34
C GLY A 75 2.45 2.10 -12.87
N HIS A 76 3.68 2.02 -13.40
CA HIS A 76 4.31 0.78 -13.88
C HIS A 76 5.61 0.46 -13.14
N GLU A 77 5.84 1.11 -12.01
CA GLU A 77 7.06 1.01 -11.23
C GLU A 77 7.24 -0.40 -10.65
N ASP A 78 6.16 -0.98 -10.13
CA ASP A 78 6.23 -2.30 -9.52
C ASP A 78 5.87 -3.42 -10.51
N ARG A 79 6.33 -4.63 -10.20
CA ARG A 79 5.96 -5.84 -10.95
C ARG A 79 4.45 -6.12 -10.86
N ALA A 80 3.85 -5.88 -9.69
CA ALA A 80 2.42 -6.06 -9.46
C ALA A 80 1.57 -5.19 -10.39
N ASP A 81 1.96 -3.92 -10.60
CA ASP A 81 1.24 -3.02 -11.50
C ASP A 81 1.20 -3.55 -12.93
N ARG A 82 2.37 -4.04 -13.38
CA ARG A 82 2.50 -4.58 -14.74
C ARG A 82 1.73 -5.89 -14.91
N ALA A 83 1.68 -6.72 -13.85
CA ALA A 83 0.86 -7.93 -13.85
C ALA A 83 -0.64 -7.57 -13.92
N SER A 84 -1.10 -6.62 -13.11
CA SER A 84 -2.49 -6.13 -13.13
C SER A 84 -2.91 -5.61 -14.51
N LEU A 85 -2.03 -4.87 -15.22
CA LEU A 85 -2.31 -4.41 -16.58
C LEU A 85 -2.52 -5.57 -17.57
N VAL A 86 -1.65 -6.57 -17.51
CA VAL A 86 -1.69 -7.72 -18.43
C VAL A 86 -2.94 -8.57 -18.16
N LEU A 87 -3.27 -8.81 -16.88
CA LEU A 87 -4.46 -9.56 -16.50
C LEU A 87 -5.74 -8.83 -16.92
N ARG A 88 -5.83 -7.54 -16.65
CA ARG A 88 -6.98 -6.72 -17.10
C ARG A 88 -7.14 -6.74 -18.62
N ALA A 89 -6.04 -6.66 -19.37
CA ALA A 89 -6.10 -6.75 -20.83
C ALA A 89 -6.59 -8.15 -21.30
N LEU A 90 -6.23 -9.23 -20.58
CA LEU A 90 -6.74 -10.58 -20.87
C LEU A 90 -8.26 -10.64 -20.70
N ASP A 91 -8.77 -10.05 -19.61
CA ASP A 91 -10.21 -10.08 -19.28
C ASP A 91 -11.00 -9.17 -20.25
N ASP A 92 -10.53 -7.96 -20.52
CA ASP A 92 -11.31 -6.91 -21.20
C ASP A 92 -11.26 -6.96 -22.72
N TYR A 93 -10.12 -7.37 -23.33
CA TYR A 93 -9.91 -7.21 -24.79
C TYR A 93 -10.91 -7.99 -25.64
N SER A 94 -11.34 -9.13 -25.17
CA SER A 94 -12.25 -10.01 -25.91
C SER A 94 -13.73 -9.62 -25.76
N GLU A 95 -14.06 -8.70 -24.86
CA GLU A 95 -15.44 -8.26 -24.62
C GLU A 95 -15.93 -7.18 -25.58
N LEU A 96 -15.00 -6.44 -26.23
CA LEU A 96 -15.37 -5.37 -27.15
C LEU A 96 -15.50 -5.87 -28.60
N PRO A 97 -16.58 -5.52 -29.30
CA PRO A 97 -16.71 -5.80 -30.73
C PRO A 97 -15.58 -5.13 -31.53
N ARG A 98 -15.00 -5.86 -32.48
CA ARG A 98 -13.91 -5.40 -33.35
C ARG A 98 -12.61 -5.07 -32.63
N HIS A 99 -12.47 -5.42 -31.38
CA HIS A 99 -11.20 -5.31 -30.66
C HIS A 99 -10.31 -6.51 -30.97
N VAL A 100 -8.97 -6.32 -30.87
CA VAL A 100 -8.02 -7.44 -30.93
C VAL A 100 -8.28 -8.35 -29.72
N ARG A 101 -8.33 -9.65 -29.98
CA ARG A 101 -8.54 -10.64 -28.91
C ARG A 101 -7.23 -10.89 -28.15
N ALA A 102 -7.28 -10.88 -26.83
CA ALA A 102 -6.22 -11.44 -26.01
C ALA A 102 -6.24 -12.96 -26.10
N VAL A 103 -5.14 -13.53 -26.53
CA VAL A 103 -5.01 -15.00 -26.75
C VAL A 103 -4.50 -15.68 -25.50
N ASP A 104 -3.59 -15.03 -24.79
CA ASP A 104 -2.97 -15.49 -23.56
C ASP A 104 -2.36 -14.34 -22.80
N ALA A 105 -2.21 -14.53 -21.48
CA ALA A 105 -1.39 -13.73 -20.60
C ALA A 105 -0.43 -14.64 -19.83
N GLY A 106 0.69 -14.12 -19.36
CA GLY A 106 1.64 -14.96 -18.66
C GLY A 106 2.77 -14.17 -18.00
N ALA A 107 3.65 -14.92 -17.36
CA ALA A 107 4.83 -14.38 -16.70
C ALA A 107 6.09 -15.12 -17.17
N PHE A 108 7.20 -14.39 -17.26
CA PHE A 108 8.52 -14.96 -17.45
C PHE A 108 9.24 -15.08 -16.11
N SER A 109 9.78 -16.26 -15.82
CA SER A 109 10.64 -16.49 -14.67
C SER A 109 12.00 -15.81 -14.84
N ARG A 110 12.82 -15.79 -13.80
CA ARG A 110 14.22 -15.32 -13.90
C ARG A 110 15.08 -16.17 -14.83
N SER A 111 14.75 -17.44 -15.00
CA SER A 111 15.41 -18.35 -15.94
C SER A 111 14.88 -18.22 -17.38
N GLY A 112 13.90 -17.35 -17.62
CA GLY A 112 13.28 -17.17 -18.94
C GLY A 112 12.15 -18.13 -19.24
N ALA A 113 11.82 -19.09 -18.36
CA ALA A 113 10.66 -19.96 -18.55
C ALA A 113 9.36 -19.14 -18.52
N ALA A 114 8.41 -19.50 -19.39
CA ALA A 114 7.10 -18.84 -19.46
C ALA A 114 6.04 -19.69 -18.74
N VAL A 115 5.13 -19.00 -18.03
CA VAL A 115 3.97 -19.60 -17.38
C VAL A 115 2.72 -18.84 -17.85
N GLY A 116 1.78 -19.54 -18.47
CA GLY A 116 0.49 -18.95 -18.88
C GLY A 116 -0.49 -18.84 -17.72
N LEU A 117 -1.30 -17.79 -17.73
CA LEU A 117 -2.28 -17.46 -16.70
C LEU A 117 -3.72 -17.38 -17.23
N ALA A 118 -3.94 -17.60 -18.54
CA ALA A 118 -5.26 -17.49 -19.15
C ALA A 118 -6.34 -18.42 -18.58
N GLY A 119 -5.96 -19.45 -17.83
CA GLY A 119 -6.88 -20.37 -17.15
C GLY A 119 -6.94 -20.18 -15.65
N SER A 120 -6.34 -19.11 -15.10
CA SER A 120 -6.40 -18.81 -13.67
C SER A 120 -7.64 -17.99 -13.35
N GLU A 121 -8.29 -18.27 -12.22
CA GLU A 121 -9.40 -17.49 -11.69
C GLU A 121 -8.97 -16.74 -10.43
N GLU A 122 -8.15 -17.38 -9.59
CA GLU A 122 -7.72 -16.84 -8.30
C GLU A 122 -6.20 -16.93 -8.13
N PHE A 123 -5.66 -15.99 -7.39
CA PHE A 123 -4.26 -15.92 -7.03
C PHE A 123 -4.10 -16.11 -5.52
N PHE A 124 -3.05 -16.80 -5.10
CA PHE A 124 -2.81 -17.06 -3.70
C PHE A 124 -1.40 -16.70 -3.27
N LEU A 125 -1.26 -16.35 -1.99
CA LEU A 125 0.00 -16.22 -1.30
C LEU A 125 0.08 -17.29 -0.21
N LEU A 126 1.14 -18.07 -0.18
CA LEU A 126 1.42 -19.03 0.88
C LEU A 126 2.53 -18.47 1.77
N THR A 127 2.27 -18.39 3.07
CA THR A 127 3.23 -17.93 4.08
C THR A 127 3.44 -18.98 5.16
N ASP A 128 4.51 -18.84 5.94
CA ASP A 128 4.68 -19.65 7.14
C ASP A 128 3.60 -19.29 8.17
N PHE A 129 3.12 -20.28 8.90
CA PHE A 129 2.28 -20.06 10.06
C PHE A 129 3.13 -19.59 11.25
N VAL A 130 2.71 -18.52 11.90
CA VAL A 130 3.38 -17.96 13.09
C VAL A 130 2.42 -17.99 14.27
N GLU A 131 2.87 -18.61 15.37
CA GLU A 131 2.13 -18.56 16.64
C GLU A 131 2.30 -17.20 17.32
N GLY A 132 1.26 -16.75 18.03
CA GLY A 132 1.26 -15.51 18.79
C GLY A 132 -0.15 -14.94 18.94
N GLU A 133 -0.29 -13.96 19.82
CA GLU A 133 -1.54 -13.21 19.99
C GLU A 133 -1.43 -11.82 19.35
N PRO A 134 -2.46 -11.34 18.64
CA PRO A 134 -2.47 -9.97 18.12
C PRO A 134 -2.30 -8.94 19.25
N TYR A 135 -1.47 -7.94 19.02
CA TYR A 135 -1.26 -6.83 19.96
C TYR A 135 -2.57 -6.11 20.32
N ALA A 136 -3.55 -6.13 19.43
CA ALA A 136 -4.90 -5.64 19.73
C ALA A 136 -5.51 -6.30 20.98
N ARG A 137 -5.19 -7.58 21.26
CA ARG A 137 -5.66 -8.26 22.49
C ARG A 137 -5.01 -7.68 23.75
N ASP A 138 -3.77 -7.21 23.66
CA ASP A 138 -3.14 -6.49 24.77
C ASP A 138 -3.86 -5.18 25.04
N LEU A 139 -4.19 -4.43 23.98
CA LEU A 139 -4.94 -3.18 24.12
C LEU A 139 -6.34 -3.41 24.74
N GLU A 140 -7.02 -4.50 24.36
CA GLU A 140 -8.28 -4.90 24.98
C GLU A 140 -8.09 -5.24 26.47
N ARG A 141 -7.02 -5.94 26.84
CA ARG A 141 -6.70 -6.25 28.25
C ARG A 141 -6.37 -4.99 29.06
N ILE A 142 -5.63 -4.06 28.46
CA ILE A 142 -5.34 -2.76 29.07
C ILE A 142 -6.64 -1.97 29.30
N ALA A 143 -7.53 -1.93 28.30
CA ALA A 143 -8.83 -1.28 28.43
C ALA A 143 -9.66 -1.87 29.59
N ALA A 144 -9.73 -3.20 29.66
CA ALA A 144 -10.46 -3.90 30.72
C ALA A 144 -9.85 -3.67 32.12
N ARG A 145 -8.53 -3.54 32.20
CA ARG A 145 -7.78 -3.37 33.47
C ARG A 145 -7.70 -1.89 33.91
N GLY A 146 -7.76 -0.94 32.98
CA GLY A 146 -7.68 0.49 33.23
C GLY A 146 -6.30 1.02 33.64
N ARG A 147 -5.25 0.22 33.48
CA ARG A 147 -3.86 0.60 33.82
C ARG A 147 -2.84 -0.19 33.01
N LEU A 148 -1.63 0.35 32.91
CA LEU A 148 -0.50 -0.34 32.30
C LEU A 148 0.24 -1.24 33.31
N GLU A 149 0.73 -2.36 32.80
CA GLU A 149 1.73 -3.20 33.45
C GLU A 149 3.11 -2.98 32.82
N PRO A 150 4.21 -3.41 33.46
CA PRO A 150 5.54 -3.26 32.89
C PRO A 150 5.66 -3.84 31.48
N LEU A 151 5.10 -5.01 31.22
CA LEU A 151 5.14 -5.68 29.91
C LEU A 151 4.45 -4.85 28.81
N ASP A 152 3.38 -4.12 29.12
CA ASP A 152 2.69 -3.27 28.13
C ASP A 152 3.62 -2.14 27.64
N ARG A 153 4.39 -1.55 28.57
CA ARG A 153 5.39 -0.52 28.25
C ARG A 153 6.55 -1.10 27.45
N ASP A 154 7.07 -2.27 27.88
CA ASP A 154 8.19 -2.94 27.21
C ASP A 154 7.82 -3.30 25.76
N ARG A 155 6.59 -3.77 25.52
CA ARG A 155 6.07 -4.05 24.16
C ARG A 155 5.97 -2.80 23.31
N ALA A 156 5.42 -1.71 23.83
CA ALA A 156 5.35 -0.44 23.11
C ALA A 156 6.73 0.11 22.74
N LEU A 157 7.71 0.01 23.68
CA LEU A 157 9.09 0.39 23.44
C LEU A 157 9.75 -0.50 22.37
N ALA A 158 9.53 -1.81 22.41
CA ALA A 158 10.07 -2.75 21.42
C ALA A 158 9.54 -2.46 20.01
N LEU A 159 8.26 -2.10 19.89
CA LEU A 159 7.67 -1.70 18.60
C LEU A 159 8.26 -0.39 18.06
N ALA A 160 8.49 0.59 18.95
CA ALA A 160 9.13 1.86 18.57
C ALA A 160 10.57 1.64 18.07
N GLU A 161 11.35 0.81 18.76
CA GLU A 161 12.72 0.45 18.35
C GLU A 161 12.76 -0.33 17.03
N TYR A 162 11.82 -1.25 16.84
CA TYR A 162 11.70 -2.00 15.59
C TYR A 162 11.43 -1.06 14.41
N LEU A 163 10.47 -0.14 14.52
CA LEU A 163 10.20 0.83 13.47
C LEU A 163 11.42 1.73 13.22
N ALA A 164 12.05 2.25 14.27
CA ALA A 164 13.26 3.06 14.12
C ALA A 164 14.38 2.30 13.39
N ALA A 165 14.50 0.99 13.63
CA ALA A 165 15.50 0.14 12.98
C ALA A 165 15.21 -0.07 11.49
N ILE A 166 13.97 -0.40 11.11
CA ILE A 166 13.61 -0.63 9.70
C ILE A 166 13.58 0.66 8.88
N HIS A 167 13.34 1.81 9.51
CA HIS A 167 13.34 3.13 8.89
C HIS A 167 14.72 3.78 8.77
N ARG A 168 15.77 3.15 9.30
CA ARG A 168 17.12 3.76 9.35
C ARG A 168 17.69 4.07 7.99
N GLU A 169 17.61 3.12 7.06
CA GLU A 169 18.28 3.23 5.77
C GLU A 169 17.48 4.07 4.77
N PRO A 170 18.04 5.16 4.23
CA PRO A 170 17.39 5.95 3.20
C PRO A 170 17.30 5.17 1.89
N VAL A 171 16.21 5.40 1.18
CA VAL A 171 16.00 4.87 -0.18
C VAL A 171 15.97 6.04 -1.15
N VAL A 172 16.85 6.01 -2.14
CA VAL A 172 16.93 7.09 -3.15
C VAL A 172 16.09 6.72 -4.35
N HIS A 173 14.86 7.23 -4.41
CA HIS A 173 13.97 6.99 -5.55
C HIS A 173 12.79 7.97 -5.56
N GLU A 174 12.93 9.11 -6.21
CA GLU A 174 11.91 10.19 -6.22
C GLU A 174 10.53 9.74 -6.67
N THR A 175 10.46 8.94 -7.73
CA THR A 175 9.19 8.47 -8.29
C THR A 175 8.39 7.66 -7.29
N TRP A 176 9.05 6.83 -6.48
CA TRP A 176 8.38 6.00 -5.48
C TRP A 176 7.75 6.82 -4.35
N TYR A 177 8.46 7.85 -3.85
CA TYR A 177 7.90 8.69 -2.80
C TYR A 177 6.63 9.42 -3.28
N ARG A 178 6.70 10.07 -4.45
CA ARG A 178 5.57 10.75 -5.06
C ARG A 178 4.41 9.79 -5.38
N ARG A 179 4.72 8.56 -5.77
CA ARG A 179 3.74 7.51 -5.97
C ARG A 179 3.02 7.18 -4.66
N ARG A 180 3.76 6.94 -3.55
CA ARG A 180 3.15 6.62 -2.25
C ARG A 180 2.21 7.71 -1.76
N LEU A 181 2.57 8.98 -1.93
CA LEU A 181 1.68 10.09 -1.62
C LEU A 181 0.43 10.14 -2.51
N ARG A 182 0.56 9.78 -3.79
CA ARG A 182 -0.60 9.66 -4.70
C ARG A 182 -1.50 8.50 -4.27
N ASP A 183 -0.92 7.37 -3.95
CA ASP A 183 -1.66 6.18 -3.53
C ASP A 183 -2.36 6.44 -2.18
N LEU A 184 -1.72 7.13 -1.23
CA LEU A 184 -2.32 7.54 0.04
C LEU A 184 -3.57 8.41 -0.17
N ALA A 185 -3.53 9.34 -1.12
CA ALA A 185 -4.67 10.22 -1.41
C ALA A 185 -5.76 9.53 -2.23
N GLY A 186 -5.40 8.76 -3.27
CA GLY A 186 -6.34 8.37 -4.33
C GLY A 186 -6.43 6.88 -4.64
N SER A 187 -5.84 5.96 -3.86
CA SER A 187 -6.05 4.54 -4.11
C SER A 187 -7.32 4.03 -3.44
N GLY A 188 -7.90 2.94 -3.98
CA GLY A 188 -9.10 2.29 -3.44
C GLY A 188 -8.93 1.73 -2.03
N GLU A 189 -7.70 1.53 -1.56
CA GLU A 189 -7.41 1.05 -0.20
C GLU A 189 -6.96 2.17 0.76
N CYS A 190 -6.97 3.43 0.31
CA CYS A 190 -6.53 4.58 1.10
C CYS A 190 -7.62 5.66 1.18
N ILE A 191 -7.28 6.94 1.32
CA ILE A 191 -8.24 8.00 1.69
C ILE A 191 -9.47 8.02 0.79
N ALA A 192 -9.32 8.09 -0.55
CA ALA A 192 -10.45 8.15 -1.46
C ALA A 192 -11.33 6.89 -1.40
N GLY A 193 -10.73 5.69 -1.49
CA GLY A 193 -11.52 4.45 -1.44
C GLY A 193 -12.15 4.17 -0.09
N ILE A 194 -11.54 4.61 1.02
CA ILE A 194 -12.19 4.53 2.34
C ILE A 194 -13.33 5.54 2.43
N ALA A 195 -13.17 6.75 1.89
CA ALA A 195 -14.26 7.74 1.82
C ALA A 195 -15.47 7.20 1.02
N ASP A 196 -15.24 6.57 -0.15
CA ASP A 196 -16.27 5.92 -0.96
C ASP A 196 -17.01 4.78 -0.22
N SER A 197 -16.36 4.14 0.76
CA SER A 197 -16.95 3.03 1.51
C SER A 197 -17.86 3.45 2.67
N TYR A 198 -17.95 4.75 2.97
CA TYR A 198 -18.86 5.22 4.00
C TYR A 198 -20.32 5.06 3.55
N PRO A 199 -21.19 4.45 4.37
CA PRO A 199 -22.59 4.35 4.02
C PRO A 199 -23.26 5.72 4.02
N GLU A 200 -24.31 5.88 3.25
CA GLU A 200 -25.16 7.05 3.31
C GLU A 200 -25.74 7.24 4.72
N GLY A 201 -25.63 8.44 5.24
CA GLY A 201 -26.06 8.75 6.61
C GLY A 201 -25.80 10.21 6.99
N ASP A 202 -26.17 10.54 8.24
CA ASP A 202 -26.04 11.92 8.74
C ASP A 202 -24.59 12.31 9.07
N PHE A 203 -23.75 11.34 9.41
CA PHE A 203 -22.36 11.59 9.79
C PHE A 203 -21.44 10.37 9.50
N PRO A 204 -20.27 10.63 8.84
CA PRO A 204 -19.95 11.88 8.15
C PRO A 204 -20.81 12.03 6.88
N GLY A 205 -21.34 13.23 6.64
CA GLY A 205 -22.04 13.54 5.39
C GLY A 205 -21.04 13.74 4.23
N PRO A 206 -21.53 13.76 2.96
CA PRO A 206 -20.65 13.87 1.79
C PRO A 206 -19.73 15.09 1.80
N ALA A 207 -20.20 16.24 2.29
CA ALA A 207 -19.39 17.47 2.37
C ALA A 207 -18.20 17.34 3.35
N ILE A 208 -18.33 16.52 4.39
CA ILE A 208 -17.24 16.24 5.33
C ILE A 208 -16.18 15.39 4.64
N LEU A 209 -16.58 14.36 3.91
CA LEU A 209 -15.67 13.47 3.18
C LEU A 209 -14.96 14.23 2.04
N GLU A 210 -15.68 15.04 1.27
CA GLU A 210 -15.10 15.93 0.25
C GLU A 210 -14.01 16.84 0.85
N ARG A 211 -14.26 17.44 2.03
CA ARG A 211 -13.27 18.28 2.72
C ARG A 211 -12.02 17.48 3.09
N VAL A 212 -12.17 16.24 3.58
CA VAL A 212 -11.03 15.38 3.90
C VAL A 212 -10.18 15.10 2.67
N GLU A 213 -10.80 14.74 1.54
CA GLU A 213 -10.08 14.49 0.29
C GLU A 213 -9.37 15.74 -0.24
N ALA A 214 -10.02 16.90 -0.18
CA ALA A 214 -9.42 18.18 -0.57
C ALA A 214 -8.17 18.50 0.25
N LEU A 215 -8.24 18.32 1.57
CA LEU A 215 -7.10 18.50 2.48
C LEU A 215 -5.99 17.46 2.22
N ALA A 216 -6.35 16.21 1.95
CA ALA A 216 -5.38 15.18 1.60
C ALA A 216 -4.63 15.50 0.30
N LEU A 217 -5.33 16.03 -0.71
CA LEU A 217 -4.70 16.51 -1.94
C LEU A 217 -3.77 17.71 -1.68
N HIS A 218 -4.16 18.63 -0.80
CA HIS A 218 -3.29 19.73 -0.37
C HIS A 218 -1.99 19.18 0.26
N TRP A 219 -2.11 18.26 1.22
CA TRP A 219 -0.96 17.61 1.85
C TRP A 219 -0.08 16.85 0.86
N ARG A 220 -0.67 16.15 -0.11
CA ARG A 220 0.08 15.49 -1.18
C ARG A 220 1.00 16.46 -1.93
N TYR A 221 0.54 17.67 -2.23
CA TYR A 221 1.38 18.68 -2.89
C TYR A 221 2.41 19.28 -1.93
N ARG A 222 2.06 19.52 -0.69
CA ARG A 222 2.97 20.02 0.34
C ARG A 222 4.16 19.07 0.58
N LEU A 223 3.92 17.76 0.56
CA LEU A 223 4.93 16.73 0.83
C LEU A 223 5.67 16.22 -0.40
N ARG A 224 5.21 16.51 -1.62
CA ARG A 224 5.68 15.85 -2.85
C ARG A 224 7.18 15.91 -3.10
N ASP A 225 7.85 16.90 -2.58
CA ASP A 225 9.28 17.13 -2.80
C ASP A 225 10.15 16.70 -1.61
N ARG A 226 9.54 16.11 -0.54
CA ARG A 226 10.23 15.53 0.62
C ARG A 226 10.75 14.11 0.34
N THR A 227 11.33 13.91 -0.84
CA THR A 227 11.78 12.58 -1.34
C THR A 227 12.88 11.96 -0.48
N GLU A 228 13.61 12.75 0.28
CA GLU A 228 14.59 12.32 1.28
C GLU A 228 13.99 11.48 2.42
N ARG A 229 12.65 11.54 2.58
CA ARG A 229 11.94 10.77 3.59
C ARG A 229 11.63 9.33 3.19
N LEU A 230 11.89 8.94 1.95
CA LEU A 230 11.63 7.57 1.50
C LEU A 230 12.46 6.56 2.29
N ARG A 231 11.78 5.63 2.95
CA ARG A 231 12.38 4.55 3.76
C ARG A 231 11.75 3.21 3.43
N ARG A 232 12.37 2.14 3.94
CA ARG A 232 11.68 0.86 4.06
C ARG A 232 10.63 0.98 5.14
N ILE A 233 9.38 0.64 4.83
CA ILE A 233 8.26 0.64 5.77
C ILE A 233 7.59 -0.72 5.82
N HIS A 234 6.79 -0.94 6.84
CA HIS A 234 5.81 -2.04 6.86
C HIS A 234 4.63 -1.70 5.94
N GLY A 235 4.08 -0.50 6.07
CA GLY A 235 2.98 0.05 5.27
C GLY A 235 1.59 -0.25 5.83
N ASP A 236 1.47 -1.14 6.84
CA ASP A 236 0.21 -1.43 7.54
C ASP A 236 0.44 -1.88 8.98
N PHE A 237 1.23 -1.09 9.74
CA PHE A 237 1.72 -1.42 11.08
C PHE A 237 0.69 -1.12 12.17
N HIS A 238 -0.45 -1.83 12.13
CA HIS A 238 -1.50 -1.69 13.13
C HIS A 238 -1.56 -2.90 14.08
N PRO A 239 -2.22 -2.81 15.25
CA PRO A 239 -2.14 -3.84 16.30
C PRO A 239 -2.60 -5.24 15.90
N TRP A 240 -3.45 -5.40 14.89
CA TRP A 240 -3.88 -6.72 14.39
C TRP A 240 -2.81 -7.42 13.53
N ASN A 241 -1.87 -6.68 12.98
CA ASN A 241 -0.76 -7.19 12.17
C ASN A 241 0.53 -7.43 12.97
N ILE A 242 0.46 -7.39 14.29
CA ILE A 242 1.59 -7.60 15.20
C ILE A 242 1.22 -8.75 16.14
N LEU A 243 1.94 -9.87 16.05
CA LEU A 243 1.74 -11.03 16.91
C LEU A 243 2.82 -11.08 17.98
N PHE A 244 2.43 -10.89 19.24
CA PHE A 244 3.32 -11.12 20.38
C PHE A 244 3.28 -12.58 20.83
N ARG A 245 4.45 -13.07 21.24
CA ARG A 245 4.64 -14.32 21.98
C ARG A 245 4.92 -14.01 23.46
N GLN A 246 5.88 -14.69 24.05
CA GLN A 246 6.33 -14.37 25.39
C GLN A 246 7.11 -13.05 25.40
N ASP A 247 6.98 -12.30 26.49
CA ASP A 247 7.67 -11.03 26.72
C ASP A 247 7.45 -10.03 25.56
N SER A 248 8.53 -9.46 25.05
CA SER A 248 8.53 -8.49 23.94
C SER A 248 8.87 -9.12 22.58
N ASP A 249 8.87 -10.45 22.47
CA ASP A 249 9.12 -11.14 21.21
C ASP A 249 7.87 -11.09 20.31
N PHE A 250 8.03 -10.65 19.07
CA PHE A 250 6.93 -10.49 18.13
C PHE A 250 7.31 -10.78 16.68
N THR A 251 6.29 -10.98 15.89
CA THR A 251 6.37 -11.04 14.42
C THR A 251 5.32 -10.11 13.82
N VAL A 252 5.67 -9.46 12.71
CA VAL A 252 4.73 -8.62 11.95
C VAL A 252 4.18 -9.38 10.75
N LEU A 253 2.93 -9.12 10.42
CA LEU A 253 2.19 -9.76 9.34
C LEU A 253 1.75 -8.72 8.30
N ASP A 254 1.36 -9.18 7.13
CA ASP A 254 0.69 -8.39 6.10
C ASP A 254 1.41 -7.09 5.69
N ARG A 255 2.37 -7.23 4.78
CA ARG A 255 3.09 -6.13 4.16
C ARG A 255 2.63 -5.88 2.72
N SER A 256 1.33 -5.87 2.51
CA SER A 256 0.70 -5.83 1.18
C SER A 256 0.76 -4.45 0.49
N ARG A 257 0.84 -3.35 1.26
CA ARG A 257 0.79 -1.98 0.75
C ARG A 257 2.09 -1.45 0.14
N GLY A 258 3.08 -2.30 -0.03
CA GLY A 258 4.38 -1.97 -0.62
C GLY A 258 5.49 -1.78 0.42
N ARG A 259 6.70 -1.78 -0.10
CA ARG A 259 7.92 -1.92 0.73
C ARG A 259 8.60 -0.61 1.10
N PHE A 260 8.26 0.49 0.42
CA PHE A 260 8.87 1.80 0.62
C PHE A 260 7.82 2.88 0.74
N GLY A 261 8.02 3.82 1.64
CA GLY A 261 7.13 4.94 1.89
C GLY A 261 7.72 5.94 2.88
N ASP A 262 6.88 6.81 3.41
CA ASP A 262 7.25 7.68 4.53
C ASP A 262 7.13 6.90 5.85
N PRO A 263 8.11 6.96 6.76
CA PRO A 263 8.02 6.42 8.12
C PRO A 263 6.74 6.81 8.88
N ALA A 264 6.21 7.98 8.58
CA ALA A 264 4.98 8.49 9.19
C ALA A 264 3.77 7.56 8.98
N ASP A 265 3.74 6.74 7.91
CA ASP A 265 2.68 5.77 7.67
C ASP A 265 2.61 4.71 8.78
N ASP A 266 3.75 4.09 9.09
CA ASP A 266 3.82 3.06 10.13
C ASP A 266 3.57 3.62 11.53
N VAL A 267 4.14 4.79 11.83
CA VAL A 267 3.93 5.47 13.13
C VAL A 267 2.45 5.80 13.30
N ALA A 268 1.82 6.42 12.29
CA ALA A 268 0.41 6.78 12.33
C ALA A 268 -0.47 5.53 12.51
N ALA A 269 -0.19 4.44 11.80
CA ALA A 269 -0.95 3.21 11.85
C ALA A 269 -1.01 2.60 13.26
N LEU A 270 0.06 2.74 14.04
CA LEU A 270 0.07 2.25 15.40
C LEU A 270 -0.53 3.26 16.39
N VAL A 271 -0.01 4.49 16.43
CA VAL A 271 -0.36 5.42 17.53
C VAL A 271 -1.80 5.90 17.48
N VAL A 272 -2.42 5.97 16.29
CA VAL A 272 -3.85 6.28 16.19
C VAL A 272 -4.73 5.23 16.89
N ASN A 273 -4.26 3.99 17.01
CA ASN A 273 -4.97 2.96 17.76
C ASN A 273 -4.94 3.22 19.27
N TYR A 274 -3.83 3.76 19.82
CA TYR A 274 -3.83 4.19 21.23
C TYR A 274 -4.83 5.30 21.47
N LEU A 275 -4.88 6.30 20.58
CA LEU A 275 -5.90 7.35 20.64
C LEU A 275 -7.31 6.78 20.54
N PHE A 276 -7.56 5.86 19.62
CA PHE A 276 -8.86 5.22 19.45
C PHE A 276 -9.32 4.48 20.70
N PHE A 277 -8.43 3.69 21.32
CA PHE A 277 -8.76 2.99 22.58
C PHE A 277 -8.99 3.95 23.76
N ALA A 278 -8.27 5.07 23.84
CA ALA A 278 -8.55 6.12 24.84
C ALA A 278 -9.95 6.71 24.66
N LEU A 279 -10.31 7.09 23.43
CA LEU A 279 -11.63 7.64 23.10
C LEU A 279 -12.76 6.64 23.38
N ARG A 280 -12.56 5.36 23.06
CA ARG A 280 -13.54 4.31 23.37
C ARG A 280 -13.77 4.12 24.87
N GLN A 281 -12.70 4.23 25.66
CA GLN A 281 -12.74 3.96 27.09
C GLN A 281 -13.23 5.15 27.91
N HIS A 282 -12.78 6.37 27.54
CA HIS A 282 -12.97 7.57 28.35
C HIS A 282 -13.73 8.69 27.66
N GLY A 283 -13.98 8.58 26.33
CA GLY A 283 -14.52 9.66 25.51
C GLY A 283 -13.52 10.79 25.22
N ARG A 284 -12.31 10.72 25.80
CA ARG A 284 -11.23 11.71 25.71
C ARG A 284 -9.86 11.05 25.70
N PHE A 285 -8.83 11.81 25.34
CA PHE A 285 -7.47 11.30 25.27
C PHE A 285 -6.79 11.41 26.64
N GLU A 286 -6.88 10.36 27.43
CA GLU A 286 -6.27 10.25 28.75
C GLU A 286 -5.99 8.79 29.14
N GLY A 287 -5.43 8.58 30.34
CA GLY A 287 -5.25 7.28 30.95
C GLY A 287 -4.14 6.44 30.31
N PRO A 288 -4.23 5.09 30.37
CA PRO A 288 -3.15 4.20 29.97
C PRO A 288 -2.79 4.32 28.49
N PHE A 289 -3.73 4.65 27.62
CA PHE A 289 -3.48 4.76 26.20
C PHE A 289 -2.83 6.08 25.82
N ALA A 290 -3.10 7.18 26.51
CA ALA A 290 -2.35 8.42 26.36
C ALA A 290 -0.88 8.21 26.78
N GLU A 291 -0.65 7.50 27.90
CA GLU A 291 0.70 7.13 28.32
C GLU A 291 1.44 6.28 27.26
N LEU A 292 0.78 5.24 26.68
CA LEU A 292 1.37 4.42 25.60
C LEU A 292 1.69 5.24 24.35
N PHE A 293 0.79 6.16 23.97
CA PHE A 293 1.00 7.04 22.84
C PHE A 293 2.28 7.87 23.01
N HIS A 294 2.40 8.59 24.14
CA HIS A 294 3.57 9.42 24.41
C HIS A 294 4.85 8.60 24.58
N LEU A 295 4.76 7.44 25.24
CA LEU A 295 5.89 6.52 25.39
C LEU A 295 6.44 6.07 24.05
N PHE A 296 5.56 5.57 23.17
CA PHE A 296 5.94 5.12 21.83
C PHE A 296 6.45 6.29 20.96
N TRP A 297 5.71 7.41 20.92
CA TRP A 297 6.05 8.58 20.12
C TRP A 297 7.43 9.14 20.47
N ASN A 298 7.68 9.34 21.77
CA ASN A 298 8.95 9.88 22.24
C ASN A 298 10.11 8.90 21.99
N ARG A 299 9.89 7.60 22.23
CA ARG A 299 10.90 6.57 21.97
C ARG A 299 11.24 6.48 20.50
N TYR A 300 10.25 6.43 19.64
CA TYR A 300 10.46 6.38 18.19
C TYR A 300 11.27 7.60 17.70
N ARG A 301 10.87 8.81 18.08
CA ARG A 301 11.60 10.03 17.68
C ARG A 301 13.03 10.04 18.19
N LEU A 302 13.26 9.61 19.41
CA LEU A 302 14.60 9.52 19.98
C LEU A 302 15.48 8.51 19.21
N SER A 303 14.96 7.32 18.95
CA SER A 303 15.73 6.23 18.33
C SER A 303 15.93 6.40 16.83
N SER A 304 14.97 6.98 16.12
CA SER A 304 15.05 7.26 14.68
C SER A 304 15.77 8.57 14.32
N GLY A 305 15.76 9.55 15.23
CA GLY A 305 16.21 10.92 14.97
C GLY A 305 15.30 11.70 14.01
N ASP A 306 14.07 11.24 13.73
CA ASP A 306 13.14 11.90 12.82
C ASP A 306 12.52 13.15 13.46
N ALA A 307 13.23 14.28 13.35
CA ALA A 307 12.77 15.56 13.85
C ALA A 307 11.56 16.13 13.09
N SER A 308 11.36 15.71 11.84
CA SER A 308 10.29 16.23 10.96
C SER A 308 9.03 15.35 10.93
N LEU A 309 8.94 14.31 11.76
CA LEU A 309 7.78 13.42 11.80
C LEU A 309 6.46 14.18 11.99
N ALA A 310 6.43 15.13 12.92
CA ALA A 310 5.25 15.93 13.22
C ALA A 310 4.77 16.79 12.03
N ASP A 311 5.69 17.23 11.17
CA ASP A 311 5.40 18.08 10.03
C ASP A 311 4.78 17.34 8.83
N VAL A 312 4.79 16.01 8.86
CA VAL A 312 4.42 15.18 7.70
C VAL A 312 3.35 14.13 8.00
N ILE A 313 3.05 13.85 9.28
CA ILE A 313 2.22 12.71 9.68
C ILE A 313 0.72 12.91 9.42
N ALA A 314 0.25 14.14 9.31
CA ALA A 314 -1.17 14.48 9.24
C ALA A 314 -1.99 13.68 8.19
N PRO A 315 -1.58 13.55 6.91
CA PRO A 315 -2.35 12.78 5.93
C PRO A 315 -2.35 11.28 6.22
N HIS A 316 -1.34 10.77 6.91
CA HIS A 316 -1.29 9.37 7.35
C HIS A 316 -2.27 9.14 8.51
N PHE A 317 -2.36 10.08 9.47
CA PHE A 317 -3.40 10.05 10.49
C PHE A 317 -4.80 10.10 9.87
N ALA A 318 -5.03 10.97 8.88
CA ALA A 318 -6.32 11.08 8.23
C ALA A 318 -6.77 9.74 7.64
N PHE A 319 -5.91 9.06 6.91
CA PHE A 319 -6.19 7.74 6.36
C PHE A 319 -6.61 6.74 7.45
N ARG A 320 -5.78 6.60 8.48
CA ARG A 320 -6.00 5.61 9.54
C ARG A 320 -7.25 5.95 10.38
N THR A 321 -7.47 7.23 10.61
CA THR A 321 -8.65 7.71 11.34
C THR A 321 -9.95 7.45 10.57
N LEU A 322 -9.94 7.65 9.23
CA LEU A 322 -11.09 7.29 8.39
C LEU A 322 -11.45 5.81 8.52
N VAL A 323 -10.46 4.91 8.55
CA VAL A 323 -10.71 3.46 8.75
C VAL A 323 -11.36 3.21 10.11
N LEU A 324 -10.80 3.77 11.19
CA LEU A 324 -11.30 3.55 12.56
C LEU A 324 -12.70 4.16 12.79
N ALA A 325 -13.00 5.26 12.13
CA ALA A 325 -14.31 5.90 12.23
C ALA A 325 -15.37 5.28 11.31
N ASN A 326 -14.99 4.40 10.38
CA ASN A 326 -15.90 3.85 9.39
C ASN A 326 -16.78 2.73 9.98
N PRO A 327 -18.12 2.85 9.88
CA PRO A 327 -19.05 1.85 10.41
C PRO A 327 -19.00 0.50 9.69
N VAL A 328 -18.44 0.41 8.48
CA VAL A 328 -18.23 -0.86 7.78
C VAL A 328 -17.19 -1.71 8.51
N TRP A 329 -16.10 -1.10 8.98
CA TRP A 329 -15.01 -1.79 9.67
C TRP A 329 -15.24 -1.88 11.19
N TYR A 330 -15.84 -0.85 11.77
CA TYR A 330 -16.12 -0.74 13.21
C TYR A 330 -17.60 -0.44 13.49
N PRO A 331 -18.51 -1.39 13.22
CA PRO A 331 -19.96 -1.13 13.29
C PRO A 331 -20.46 -0.80 14.70
N SER A 332 -19.78 -1.27 15.73
CA SER A 332 -20.18 -1.08 17.15
C SER A 332 -19.71 0.23 17.76
N GLU A 333 -18.94 1.05 17.04
CA GLU A 333 -18.42 2.29 17.63
C GLU A 333 -19.49 3.36 17.79
N SER A 334 -19.41 4.09 18.92
CA SER A 334 -20.39 5.12 19.25
C SER A 334 -20.30 6.33 18.30
N PRO A 335 -21.42 7.03 18.08
CA PRO A 335 -21.38 8.29 17.33
C PRO A 335 -20.45 9.35 17.96
N ALA A 336 -20.31 9.36 19.29
CA ALA A 336 -19.41 10.27 20.01
C ALA A 336 -17.94 9.97 19.68
N THR A 337 -17.55 8.68 19.73
CA THR A 337 -16.19 8.23 19.33
C THR A 337 -15.89 8.64 17.89
N ARG A 338 -16.82 8.44 16.96
CA ARG A 338 -16.64 8.83 15.55
C ARG A 338 -16.45 10.33 15.40
N ARG A 339 -17.26 11.15 16.08
CA ARG A 339 -17.09 12.61 16.06
C ARG A 339 -15.74 13.03 16.64
N ALA A 340 -15.31 12.44 17.75
CA ALA A 340 -14.01 12.73 18.34
C ALA A 340 -12.85 12.37 17.38
N LEU A 341 -12.94 11.23 16.67
CA LEU A 341 -12.00 10.85 15.64
C LEU A 341 -11.95 11.87 14.48
N PHE A 342 -13.10 12.38 14.03
CA PHE A 342 -13.13 13.41 12.99
C PHE A 342 -12.62 14.77 13.49
N ARG A 343 -12.83 15.14 14.76
CA ARG A 343 -12.18 16.34 15.36
C ARG A 343 -10.66 16.21 15.30
N PHE A 344 -10.12 15.05 15.72
CA PHE A 344 -8.69 14.77 15.61
C PHE A 344 -8.19 14.86 14.17
N LEU A 345 -8.90 14.24 13.23
CA LEU A 345 -8.56 14.23 11.81
C LEU A 345 -8.45 15.66 11.24
N PHE A 346 -9.46 16.49 11.46
CA PHE A 346 -9.43 17.87 10.96
C PHE A 346 -8.40 18.72 11.67
N ALA A 347 -8.28 18.64 12.98
CA ALA A 347 -7.27 19.37 13.72
C ALA A 347 -5.85 19.07 13.22
N THR A 348 -5.58 17.81 12.86
CA THR A 348 -4.27 17.43 12.31
C THR A 348 -4.07 17.85 10.86
N LEU A 349 -5.10 17.72 10.02
CA LEU A 349 -4.99 18.11 8.60
C LEU A 349 -4.91 19.63 8.39
N GLU A 350 -5.50 20.42 9.28
CA GLU A 350 -5.55 21.88 9.17
C GLU A 350 -4.38 22.57 9.88
N ALA A 351 -3.66 21.85 10.73
CA ALA A 351 -2.44 22.35 11.36
C ALA A 351 -1.23 22.28 10.42
N ASP A 352 -0.27 23.17 10.63
CA ASP A 352 1.01 23.12 9.91
C ASP A 352 1.91 21.99 10.39
N SER A 353 1.79 21.60 11.64
CA SER A 353 2.55 20.52 12.27
C SER A 353 1.68 19.90 13.37
N PHE A 354 1.81 18.60 13.56
CA PHE A 354 1.10 17.87 14.61
C PHE A 354 1.71 18.17 15.99
N ASP A 355 0.83 18.52 16.95
CA ASP A 355 1.21 18.72 18.34
C ASP A 355 0.74 17.54 19.21
N PRO A 356 1.65 16.61 19.59
CA PRO A 356 1.28 15.49 20.45
C PRO A 356 0.90 15.90 21.88
N GLU A 357 1.42 17.00 22.38
CA GLU A 357 1.13 17.49 23.75
C GLU A 357 -0.24 18.21 23.82
N GLY A 358 -0.69 18.74 22.70
CA GLY A 358 -2.01 19.40 22.60
C GLY A 358 -3.19 18.44 22.52
N LEU A 359 -2.99 17.12 22.40
CA LEU A 359 -4.06 16.16 22.19
C LEU A 359 -5.06 16.09 23.34
N GLU A 360 -4.61 16.20 24.58
CA GLU A 360 -5.49 16.16 25.75
C GLU A 360 -6.46 17.36 25.75
N ALA A 361 -5.96 18.55 25.41
CA ALA A 361 -6.81 19.74 25.29
C ALA A 361 -7.78 19.62 24.11
N LEU A 362 -7.30 19.17 22.94
CA LEU A 362 -8.09 19.00 21.72
C LEU A 362 -9.28 18.04 21.90
N LEU A 363 -9.08 16.96 22.63
CA LEU A 363 -10.03 15.87 22.78
C LEU A 363 -10.70 15.82 24.17
N GLY A 364 -10.37 16.75 25.05
CA GLY A 364 -10.97 16.89 26.39
C GLY A 364 -12.20 17.76 26.45
N GLU A 365 -12.46 18.61 25.45
CA GLU A 365 -13.63 19.48 25.41
C GLU A 365 -14.85 18.70 24.91
N GLU A 366 -15.86 18.52 25.74
CA GLU A 366 -17.19 18.12 25.31
C GLU A 366 -17.81 19.28 24.53
N GLU A 367 -18.30 19.04 23.32
CA GLU A 367 -19.21 19.99 22.66
C GLU A 367 -20.45 20.15 23.52
N SER A 368 -20.56 21.33 24.11
CA SER A 368 -21.75 21.78 24.85
C SER A 368 -22.95 22.02 23.92
#